data_eb1b6febdfca68b94c0a2297c2edb0dc
#
_entry.id   eb1b6febdfca68b94c0a2297c2edb0dc
#
_cell.length_a   1.000
_cell.length_b   1.000
_cell.length_c   1.000
_cell.angle_alpha   90.00
_cell.angle_beta   90.00
_cell.angle_gamma   90.00
#
_symmetry.space_group_name_H-M   'P 1'
#
loop_
_entity.id
_entity.type
_entity.pdbx_description
1 polymer ?
#
loop_
_entity_poly.entity_id
_entity_poly.type
_entity_poly.pdbx_seq_one_letter_code
_entity_poly.pdbx_strand_id
1 'polypeptide(L)'
;MEVTHERFGKFDWEDLFIEPIKIAEEGFIVSKALNNALQFMKHMKNVEPAASFYFRTNALDKLEPIKVGSTLKNEEFAKTLKRISKLGVIDFYEGKTSQLIIDAIESHEDKSNLLTAEDLKNYKVIWRNPLCVDYRGYNICGMPPPGGSLIVMMILKMLENFDVKSYKPTSPEFIHLYSEISALSYSDRNFYLADPDYVDVPVDALLDEKYLQDRIKNFDFNFSNREPKPGKPTESINFSENIDISRDSTSHLVIVDLYGNAISMTSTIEGPFGSHLMAGGFMLNNELTDFSFLPEYDGLQVANRVEAGKRPLSSMSPTMIFDKNGNIHSLTGSPGGTSIIGYVAKSIIGLLDWEMSPQEAINVPHYTVSYTHLTLP
;
A
#
# COMPACT_ATOMS: atom_id res chain seq x y z
N MET A 1 -5.36 -14.74 -3.25
CA MET A 1 -5.79 -15.66 -2.17
C MET A 1 -5.97 -17.08 -2.66
N GLU A 2 -6.74 -17.36 -3.72
CA GLU A 2 -6.96 -18.74 -4.21
C GLU A 2 -5.63 -19.47 -4.50
N VAL A 3 -4.73 -18.89 -5.31
CA VAL A 3 -3.41 -19.49 -5.61
C VAL A 3 -2.57 -19.76 -4.34
N THR A 4 -2.70 -18.89 -3.32
CA THR A 4 -2.05 -19.12 -2.02
C THR A 4 -2.73 -20.28 -1.27
N HIS A 5 -4.06 -20.33 -1.32
CA HIS A 5 -4.83 -21.42 -0.72
C HIS A 5 -4.54 -22.77 -1.39
N GLU A 6 -4.50 -22.84 -2.71
CA GLU A 6 -4.14 -24.05 -3.46
C GLU A 6 -2.77 -24.59 -3.05
N ARG A 7 -1.82 -23.72 -2.75
CA ARG A 7 -0.45 -24.12 -2.40
C ARG A 7 -0.27 -24.44 -0.92
N PHE A 8 -0.94 -23.72 -0.03
CA PHE A 8 -0.70 -23.76 1.42
C PHE A 8 -1.95 -24.00 2.27
N GLY A 9 -3.16 -23.93 1.67
CA GLY A 9 -4.42 -24.10 2.37
C GLY A 9 -4.59 -25.50 2.94
N LYS A 10 -5.29 -25.58 4.07
CA LYS A 10 -5.64 -26.85 4.74
C LYS A 10 -7.14 -27.06 4.91
N PHE A 11 -7.91 -25.97 4.97
CA PHE A 11 -9.38 -26.03 5.01
C PHE A 11 -9.93 -26.07 3.59
N ASP A 12 -11.15 -26.59 3.42
CA ASP A 12 -11.83 -26.49 2.15
C ASP A 12 -12.10 -25.02 1.79
N TRP A 13 -11.96 -24.69 0.50
CA TRP A 13 -12.12 -23.33 0.01
C TRP A 13 -13.46 -22.71 0.42
N GLU A 14 -14.56 -23.48 0.32
CA GLU A 14 -15.90 -23.02 0.66
C GLU A 14 -16.06 -22.65 2.14
N ASP A 15 -15.36 -23.36 3.04
CA ASP A 15 -15.44 -23.13 4.49
C ASP A 15 -14.92 -21.73 4.86
N LEU A 16 -13.95 -21.21 4.11
CA LEU A 16 -13.38 -19.87 4.35
C LEU A 16 -14.39 -18.74 4.11
N PHE A 17 -15.50 -19.02 3.42
CA PHE A 17 -16.52 -18.02 3.10
C PHE A 17 -17.72 -18.03 4.06
N ILE A 18 -17.85 -19.04 4.93
CA ILE A 18 -18.99 -19.18 5.85
C ILE A 18 -19.20 -17.91 6.69
N GLU A 19 -18.17 -17.48 7.43
CA GLU A 19 -18.29 -16.30 8.29
C GLU A 19 -18.39 -14.98 7.51
N PRO A 20 -17.61 -14.71 6.45
CA PRO A 20 -17.81 -13.52 5.63
C PRO A 20 -19.21 -13.42 5.03
N ILE A 21 -19.79 -14.50 4.52
CA ILE A 21 -21.17 -14.53 4.00
C ILE A 21 -22.17 -14.21 5.10
N LYS A 22 -22.03 -14.84 6.28
CA LYS A 22 -22.88 -14.58 7.43
C LYS A 22 -22.84 -13.12 7.87
N ILE A 23 -21.65 -12.51 7.97
CA ILE A 23 -21.50 -11.08 8.31
C ILE A 23 -22.18 -10.20 7.27
N ALA A 24 -22.06 -10.54 5.98
CA ALA A 24 -22.71 -9.77 4.93
C ALA A 24 -24.25 -9.86 4.99
N GLU A 25 -24.82 -11.03 5.33
CA GLU A 25 -26.27 -11.25 5.43
C GLU A 25 -26.87 -10.72 6.73
N GLU A 26 -26.25 -11.01 7.87
CA GLU A 26 -26.74 -10.58 9.19
C GLU A 26 -26.42 -9.11 9.46
N GLY A 27 -25.34 -8.60 8.86
CA GLY A 27 -24.86 -7.23 8.99
C GLY A 27 -23.84 -7.05 10.12
N PHE A 28 -23.22 -5.90 10.11
CA PHE A 28 -22.27 -5.46 11.13
C PHE A 28 -22.66 -4.09 11.68
N ILE A 29 -22.18 -3.78 12.87
CA ILE A 29 -22.47 -2.50 13.53
C ILE A 29 -21.62 -1.38 12.92
N VAL A 30 -22.25 -0.34 12.45
CA VAL A 30 -21.61 0.86 11.90
C VAL A 30 -20.75 1.53 12.96
N SER A 31 -19.44 1.60 12.72
CA SER A 31 -18.48 2.23 13.61
C SER A 31 -18.44 3.76 13.45
N LYS A 32 -17.88 4.46 14.46
CA LYS A 32 -17.56 5.90 14.32
C LYS A 32 -16.60 6.18 13.17
N ALA A 33 -15.62 5.30 12.95
CA ALA A 33 -14.65 5.45 11.88
C ALA A 33 -15.32 5.43 10.52
N LEU A 34 -16.20 4.46 10.25
CA LEU A 34 -16.96 4.38 9.00
C LEU A 34 -17.86 5.61 8.80
N ASN A 35 -18.63 5.98 9.83
CA ASN A 35 -19.50 7.17 9.74
C ASN A 35 -18.69 8.45 9.48
N ASN A 36 -17.58 8.66 10.18
CA ASN A 36 -16.71 9.81 9.98
C ASN A 36 -16.13 9.84 8.56
N ALA A 37 -15.62 8.72 8.06
CA ALA A 37 -15.11 8.63 6.70
C ALA A 37 -16.18 9.03 5.67
N LEU A 38 -17.40 8.54 5.82
CA LEU A 38 -18.52 8.87 4.93
C LEU A 38 -18.90 10.36 4.94
N GLN A 39 -18.67 11.10 6.05
CA GLN A 39 -18.95 12.55 6.10
C GLN A 39 -18.11 13.35 5.09
N PHE A 40 -16.90 12.88 4.78
CA PHE A 40 -16.02 13.51 3.81
C PHE A 40 -16.29 13.09 2.37
N MET A 41 -17.06 12.02 2.14
CA MET A 41 -17.36 11.46 0.82
C MET A 41 -18.57 12.14 0.15
N LYS A 42 -18.49 13.46 -0.06
CA LYS A 42 -19.59 14.24 -0.64
C LYS A 42 -19.97 13.78 -2.05
N HIS A 43 -18.99 13.46 -2.87
CA HIS A 43 -19.20 13.01 -4.25
C HIS A 43 -19.95 11.66 -4.30
N MET A 44 -19.63 10.72 -3.42
CA MET A 44 -20.24 9.40 -3.38
C MET A 44 -21.76 9.42 -3.16
N LYS A 45 -22.30 10.52 -2.61
CA LYS A 45 -23.76 10.71 -2.48
C LYS A 45 -24.51 10.76 -3.82
N ASN A 46 -23.79 10.98 -4.91
CA ASN A 46 -24.35 11.08 -6.25
C ASN A 46 -24.05 9.84 -7.11
N VAL A 47 -23.39 8.81 -6.53
CA VAL A 47 -22.94 7.62 -7.27
C VAL A 47 -23.72 6.40 -6.76
N GLU A 48 -24.67 5.91 -7.56
CA GLU A 48 -25.39 4.68 -7.23
C GLU A 48 -24.58 3.45 -7.67
N PRO A 49 -24.69 2.30 -6.94
CA PRO A 49 -25.53 2.06 -5.76
C PRO A 49 -24.87 2.46 -4.42
N ALA A 50 -23.65 3.01 -4.41
CA ALA A 50 -22.96 3.39 -3.19
C ALA A 50 -23.73 4.43 -2.36
N ALA A 51 -24.39 5.38 -3.03
CA ALA A 51 -25.22 6.38 -2.36
C ALA A 51 -26.33 5.74 -1.52
N SER A 52 -27.15 4.89 -2.12
CA SER A 52 -28.22 4.18 -1.43
C SER A 52 -27.71 3.21 -0.36
N PHE A 53 -26.51 2.67 -0.54
CA PHE A 53 -25.91 1.72 0.41
C PHE A 53 -25.40 2.42 1.68
N TYR A 54 -24.68 3.53 1.55
CA TYR A 54 -23.98 4.20 2.64
C TYR A 54 -24.71 5.41 3.23
N PHE A 55 -25.73 5.94 2.56
CA PHE A 55 -26.43 7.14 3.01
C PHE A 55 -27.92 6.88 3.18
N ARG A 56 -28.57 7.73 3.98
CA ARG A 56 -30.02 7.70 4.22
C ARG A 56 -30.56 9.12 4.18
N THR A 57 -31.73 9.32 3.63
CA THR A 57 -32.43 10.60 3.64
C THR A 57 -32.95 10.89 5.04
N ASN A 58 -32.64 12.06 5.57
CA ASN A 58 -33.17 12.52 6.86
C ASN A 58 -34.54 13.22 6.70
N ALA A 59 -35.12 13.67 7.81
CA ALA A 59 -36.41 14.36 7.82
C ALA A 59 -36.42 15.71 7.06
N LEU A 60 -35.28 16.24 6.70
CA LEU A 60 -35.12 17.49 5.94
C LEU A 60 -34.76 17.23 4.47
N ASP A 61 -34.97 16.00 3.99
CA ASP A 61 -34.68 15.55 2.63
C ASP A 61 -33.18 15.68 2.24
N LYS A 62 -32.29 15.50 3.23
CA LYS A 62 -30.86 15.53 3.03
C LYS A 62 -30.24 14.14 3.21
N LEU A 63 -29.33 13.76 2.31
CA LEU A 63 -28.54 12.52 2.44
C LEU A 63 -27.49 12.67 3.55
N GLU A 64 -27.58 11.81 4.56
CA GLU A 64 -26.64 11.70 5.68
C GLU A 64 -26.02 10.30 5.71
N PRO A 65 -24.75 10.16 6.17
CA PRO A 65 -24.16 8.87 6.39
C PRO A 65 -25.01 7.99 7.32
N ILE A 66 -24.96 6.68 7.10
CA ILE A 66 -25.56 5.69 7.99
C ILE A 66 -25.12 5.93 9.43
N LYS A 67 -26.05 5.82 10.39
CA LYS A 67 -25.81 6.18 11.80
C LYS A 67 -24.88 5.19 12.50
N VAL A 68 -23.99 5.72 13.34
CA VAL A 68 -23.20 4.91 14.27
C VAL A 68 -24.12 4.04 15.13
N GLY A 69 -23.76 2.77 15.30
CA GLY A 69 -24.53 1.80 16.08
C GLY A 69 -25.69 1.14 15.31
N SER A 70 -26.02 1.58 14.08
CA SER A 70 -26.98 0.86 13.24
C SER A 70 -26.34 -0.38 12.61
N THR A 71 -27.16 -1.35 12.23
CA THR A 71 -26.71 -2.54 11.51
C THR A 71 -26.71 -2.27 10.01
N LEU A 72 -25.59 -2.51 9.34
CA LEU A 72 -25.45 -2.46 7.88
C LEU A 72 -25.33 -3.87 7.33
N LYS A 73 -26.28 -4.28 6.49
CA LYS A 73 -26.29 -5.55 5.76
C LYS A 73 -25.85 -5.34 4.32
N ASN A 74 -25.23 -6.33 3.72
CA ASN A 74 -24.78 -6.27 2.33
C ASN A 74 -25.13 -7.57 1.58
N GLU A 75 -26.40 -7.72 1.24
CA GLU A 75 -26.93 -8.93 0.58
C GLU A 75 -26.28 -9.16 -0.80
N GLU A 76 -25.96 -8.09 -1.53
CA GLU A 76 -25.30 -8.23 -2.85
C GLU A 76 -23.88 -8.76 -2.69
N PHE A 77 -23.15 -8.31 -1.68
CA PHE A 77 -21.83 -8.87 -1.38
C PHE A 77 -21.90 -10.33 -0.91
N ALA A 78 -22.90 -10.68 -0.11
CA ALA A 78 -23.16 -12.07 0.26
C ALA A 78 -23.37 -12.97 -0.97
N LYS A 79 -24.13 -12.49 -1.97
CA LYS A 79 -24.32 -13.21 -3.25
C LYS A 79 -23.01 -13.37 -4.00
N THR A 80 -22.18 -12.34 -4.04
CA THR A 80 -20.85 -12.38 -4.68
C THR A 80 -19.95 -13.39 -3.97
N LEU A 81 -19.87 -13.34 -2.65
CA LEU A 81 -19.08 -14.29 -1.86
C LEU A 81 -19.55 -15.74 -2.06
N LYS A 82 -20.87 -15.99 -2.11
CA LYS A 82 -21.44 -17.33 -2.39
C LYS A 82 -21.06 -17.84 -3.79
N ARG A 83 -20.99 -16.98 -4.80
CA ARG A 83 -20.55 -17.38 -6.14
C ARG A 83 -19.06 -17.74 -6.15
N ILE A 84 -18.21 -16.88 -5.57
CA ILE A 84 -16.76 -17.11 -5.51
C ILE A 84 -16.45 -18.36 -4.67
N SER A 85 -17.18 -18.58 -3.57
CA SER A 85 -17.04 -19.78 -2.74
C SER A 85 -17.25 -21.06 -3.56
N LYS A 86 -18.28 -21.09 -4.42
CA LYS A 86 -18.66 -22.29 -5.21
C LYS A 86 -17.89 -22.44 -6.52
N LEU A 87 -17.60 -21.35 -7.18
CA LEU A 87 -17.03 -21.36 -8.54
C LEU A 87 -15.54 -21.03 -8.56
N GLY A 88 -14.96 -20.64 -7.42
CA GLY A 88 -13.59 -20.11 -7.38
C GLY A 88 -13.48 -18.69 -7.93
N VAL A 89 -12.25 -18.23 -8.09
CA VAL A 89 -11.98 -16.88 -8.63
C VAL A 89 -12.34 -16.71 -10.09
N ILE A 90 -12.67 -17.77 -10.79
CA ILE A 90 -13.14 -17.68 -12.17
C ILE A 90 -14.44 -16.87 -12.28
N ASP A 91 -15.32 -16.89 -11.25
CA ASP A 91 -16.50 -16.01 -11.23
C ASP A 91 -16.10 -14.53 -11.16
N PHE A 92 -15.01 -14.21 -10.45
CA PHE A 92 -14.51 -12.84 -10.32
C PHE A 92 -13.93 -12.31 -11.64
N TYR A 93 -13.16 -13.12 -12.37
CA TYR A 93 -12.41 -12.67 -13.53
C TYR A 93 -13.12 -12.93 -14.87
N GLU A 94 -13.97 -13.96 -14.97
CA GLU A 94 -14.61 -14.40 -16.21
C GLU A 94 -16.13 -14.64 -16.06
N GLY A 95 -16.67 -14.61 -14.83
CA GLY A 95 -18.06 -14.95 -14.55
C GLY A 95 -18.96 -13.73 -14.32
N LYS A 96 -20.01 -13.95 -13.50
CA LYS A 96 -21.01 -12.92 -13.21
C LYS A 96 -20.41 -11.71 -12.48
N THR A 97 -19.42 -11.94 -11.62
CA THR A 97 -18.78 -10.82 -10.88
C THR A 97 -17.97 -9.93 -11.82
N SER A 98 -17.24 -10.50 -12.79
CA SER A 98 -16.59 -9.74 -13.87
C SER A 98 -17.57 -8.84 -14.61
N GLN A 99 -18.73 -9.41 -15.03
CA GLN A 99 -19.76 -8.64 -15.73
C GLN A 99 -20.30 -7.48 -14.88
N LEU A 100 -20.53 -7.69 -13.56
CA LEU A 100 -21.00 -6.64 -12.66
C LEU A 100 -19.98 -5.50 -12.52
N ILE A 101 -18.68 -5.82 -12.54
CA ILE A 101 -17.61 -4.80 -12.55
C ILE A 101 -17.67 -3.96 -13.82
N ILE A 102 -17.73 -4.61 -14.97
CA ILE A 102 -17.79 -3.92 -16.28
C ILE A 102 -19.08 -3.07 -16.37
N ASP A 103 -20.24 -3.62 -16.03
CA ASP A 103 -21.52 -2.90 -16.04
C ASP A 103 -21.47 -1.63 -15.15
N ALA A 104 -20.86 -1.72 -13.94
CA ALA A 104 -20.72 -0.59 -13.04
C ALA A 104 -19.84 0.53 -13.64
N ILE A 105 -18.77 0.15 -14.31
CA ILE A 105 -17.84 1.09 -14.95
C ILE A 105 -18.49 1.74 -16.19
N GLU A 106 -19.16 0.94 -17.04
CA GLU A 106 -19.83 1.43 -18.26
C GLU A 106 -21.05 2.33 -17.94
N SER A 107 -21.66 2.14 -16.77
CA SER A 107 -22.78 2.98 -16.32
C SER A 107 -22.36 4.36 -15.84
N HIS A 108 -21.07 4.59 -15.61
CA HIS A 108 -20.57 5.90 -15.18
C HIS A 108 -20.64 6.92 -16.33
N GLU A 109 -20.90 8.19 -15.97
CA GLU A 109 -21.06 9.27 -16.97
C GLU A 109 -19.79 9.51 -17.80
N ASP A 110 -18.63 9.36 -17.17
CA ASP A 110 -17.35 9.42 -17.86
C ASP A 110 -17.05 8.08 -18.54
N LYS A 111 -17.34 8.03 -19.83
CA LYS A 111 -17.13 6.85 -20.70
C LYS A 111 -15.70 6.72 -21.21
N SER A 112 -14.73 7.44 -20.65
CA SER A 112 -13.31 7.31 -21.02
C SER A 112 -12.70 5.97 -20.57
N ASN A 113 -13.47 5.14 -19.87
CA ASN A 113 -13.00 3.87 -19.35
C ASN A 113 -12.68 2.88 -20.45
N LEU A 114 -11.49 2.32 -20.35
CA LEU A 114 -10.95 1.35 -21.28
C LEU A 114 -10.90 -0.08 -20.71
N LEU A 115 -11.34 -0.32 -19.45
CA LEU A 115 -11.33 -1.64 -18.85
C LEU A 115 -12.38 -2.54 -19.49
N THR A 116 -11.95 -3.68 -20.02
CA THR A 116 -12.78 -4.68 -20.68
C THR A 116 -12.86 -6.00 -19.91
N ALA A 117 -13.81 -6.85 -20.23
CA ALA A 117 -13.85 -8.20 -19.69
C ALA A 117 -12.59 -9.02 -20.03
N GLU A 118 -11.96 -8.74 -21.17
CA GLU A 118 -10.71 -9.41 -21.58
C GLU A 118 -9.53 -8.99 -20.70
N ASP A 119 -9.49 -7.74 -20.24
CA ASP A 119 -8.46 -7.27 -19.30
C ASP A 119 -8.58 -8.00 -17.95
N LEU A 120 -9.80 -8.18 -17.44
CA LEU A 120 -10.03 -8.94 -16.21
C LEU A 120 -9.62 -10.41 -16.38
N LYS A 121 -10.02 -11.05 -17.48
CA LYS A 121 -9.70 -12.43 -17.80
C LYS A 121 -8.19 -12.67 -17.92
N ASN A 122 -7.46 -11.70 -18.51
CA ASN A 122 -6.03 -11.80 -18.74
C ASN A 122 -5.19 -11.44 -17.50
N TYR A 123 -5.82 -10.90 -16.44
CA TYR A 123 -5.09 -10.58 -15.23
C TYR A 123 -4.47 -11.82 -14.58
N LYS A 124 -3.20 -11.73 -14.20
CA LYS A 124 -2.46 -12.81 -13.52
C LYS A 124 -1.81 -12.28 -12.24
N VAL A 125 -1.90 -13.07 -11.16
CA VAL A 125 -1.08 -12.83 -9.98
C VAL A 125 0.37 -13.16 -10.29
N ILE A 126 1.32 -12.41 -9.71
CA ILE A 126 2.74 -12.63 -9.91
C ILE A 126 3.37 -13.06 -8.58
N TRP A 127 4.10 -14.18 -8.63
CA TRP A 127 5.00 -14.59 -7.56
C TRP A 127 6.35 -13.90 -7.75
N ARG A 128 6.80 -13.18 -6.74
CA ARG A 128 8.12 -12.55 -6.74
C ARG A 128 8.92 -13.06 -5.55
N ASN A 129 10.22 -13.23 -5.73
CA ASN A 129 11.10 -13.50 -4.60
C ASN A 129 11.15 -12.27 -3.69
N PRO A 130 11.15 -12.44 -2.36
CA PRO A 130 11.31 -11.33 -1.46
C PRO A 130 12.66 -10.66 -1.65
N LEU A 131 12.71 -9.34 -1.45
CA LEU A 131 13.95 -8.59 -1.32
C LEU A 131 14.37 -8.64 0.14
N CYS A 132 15.65 -8.95 0.41
CA CYS A 132 16.15 -9.07 1.78
C CYS A 132 17.48 -8.32 1.94
N VAL A 133 17.67 -7.67 3.10
CA VAL A 133 18.94 -7.03 3.49
C VAL A 133 19.25 -7.35 4.95
N ASP A 134 20.55 -7.38 5.28
CA ASP A 134 20.95 -7.36 6.70
C ASP A 134 20.79 -5.94 7.28
N TYR A 135 20.24 -5.87 8.47
CA TYR A 135 20.19 -4.64 9.30
C TYR A 135 20.43 -5.00 10.76
N ARG A 136 21.52 -4.51 11.35
CA ARG A 136 21.90 -4.79 12.75
C ARG A 136 22.00 -6.29 13.08
N GLY A 137 22.32 -7.13 12.11
CA GLY A 137 22.42 -8.58 12.27
C GLY A 137 21.07 -9.33 12.21
N TYR A 138 20.03 -8.65 11.78
CA TYR A 138 18.73 -9.24 11.42
C TYR A 138 18.55 -9.22 9.91
N ASN A 139 17.87 -10.25 9.37
CA ASN A 139 17.54 -10.27 7.95
C ASN A 139 16.13 -9.67 7.76
N ILE A 140 16.07 -8.53 7.08
CA ILE A 140 14.84 -7.80 6.81
C ILE A 140 14.36 -8.14 5.41
N CYS A 141 13.23 -8.81 5.30
CA CYS A 141 12.67 -9.26 4.02
C CYS A 141 11.32 -8.60 3.74
N GLY A 142 11.12 -8.11 2.52
CA GLY A 142 9.89 -7.46 2.10
C GLY A 142 9.60 -7.58 0.61
N MET A 143 8.53 -6.93 0.16
CA MET A 143 8.09 -6.97 -1.24
C MET A 143 9.08 -6.24 -2.16
N PRO A 144 9.53 -6.86 -3.25
CA PRO A 144 10.33 -6.17 -4.27
C PRO A 144 9.48 -5.14 -5.04
N PRO A 145 10.08 -4.30 -5.90
CA PRO A 145 9.31 -3.44 -6.80
C PRO A 145 8.21 -4.20 -7.56
N PRO A 146 7.06 -3.53 -7.81
CA PRO A 146 6.76 -2.12 -7.56
C PRO A 146 6.41 -1.78 -6.11
N GLY A 147 6.56 -2.69 -5.14
CA GLY A 147 6.32 -2.46 -3.72
C GLY A 147 7.38 -1.57 -3.06
N GLY A 148 7.03 -0.99 -1.89
CA GLY A 148 7.83 0.04 -1.22
C GLY A 148 8.99 -0.46 -0.36
N SER A 149 9.15 -1.78 -0.16
CA SER A 149 10.14 -2.31 0.80
C SER A 149 11.59 -1.99 0.41
N LEU A 150 11.90 -1.82 -0.89
CA LEU A 150 13.23 -1.36 -1.32
C LEU A 150 13.62 -0.04 -0.62
N ILE A 151 12.68 0.89 -0.53
CA ILE A 151 12.94 2.21 0.08
C ILE A 151 13.05 2.09 1.60
N VAL A 152 12.25 1.22 2.23
CA VAL A 152 12.45 0.88 3.66
C VAL A 152 13.88 0.40 3.89
N MET A 153 14.38 -0.51 3.06
CA MET A 153 15.73 -1.06 3.16
C MET A 153 16.82 -0.01 2.91
N MET A 154 16.64 0.89 1.94
CA MET A 154 17.56 2.01 1.72
C MET A 154 17.65 2.91 2.97
N ILE A 155 16.52 3.26 3.58
CA ILE A 155 16.47 4.05 4.82
C ILE A 155 17.25 3.35 5.93
N LEU A 156 16.98 2.07 6.17
CA LEU A 156 17.63 1.28 7.20
C LEU A 156 19.14 1.17 6.96
N LYS A 157 19.56 0.86 5.73
CA LYS A 157 20.98 0.72 5.39
C LYS A 157 21.75 2.03 5.53
N MET A 158 21.15 3.17 5.18
CA MET A 158 21.78 4.48 5.43
C MET A 158 21.88 4.79 6.93
N LEU A 159 20.87 4.42 7.74
CA LEU A 159 20.88 4.60 9.20
C LEU A 159 21.93 3.74 9.90
N GLU A 160 22.43 2.64 9.32
CA GLU A 160 23.51 1.85 9.90
C GLU A 160 24.79 2.65 10.12
N ASN A 161 24.99 3.76 9.42
CA ASN A 161 26.13 4.64 9.58
C ASN A 161 26.05 5.55 10.84
N PHE A 162 24.97 5.46 11.58
CA PHE A 162 24.71 6.29 12.77
C PHE A 162 24.41 5.44 13.99
N ASP A 163 24.79 5.92 15.17
CA ASP A 163 24.43 5.31 16.46
C ASP A 163 23.00 5.71 16.85
N VAL A 164 22.02 5.08 16.18
CA VAL A 164 20.58 5.37 16.39
C VAL A 164 20.16 5.15 17.84
N LYS A 165 20.75 4.19 18.56
CA LYS A 165 20.45 3.91 19.99
C LYS A 165 20.73 5.09 20.91
N SER A 166 21.66 5.96 20.54
CA SER A 166 22.01 7.14 21.32
C SER A 166 20.94 8.24 21.32
N TYR A 167 20.04 8.21 20.34
CA TYR A 167 18.96 9.20 20.20
C TYR A 167 17.66 8.74 20.84
N LYS A 168 16.92 9.70 21.40
CA LYS A 168 15.52 9.44 21.75
C LYS A 168 14.64 9.45 20.51
N PRO A 169 13.62 8.60 20.41
CA PRO A 169 12.74 8.49 19.24
C PRO A 169 12.14 9.81 18.74
N THR A 170 11.90 10.75 19.64
CA THR A 170 11.28 12.05 19.34
C THR A 170 12.23 13.22 19.53
N SER A 171 13.54 12.97 19.63
CA SER A 171 14.52 14.07 19.71
C SER A 171 14.64 14.78 18.38
N PRO A 172 14.88 16.10 18.38
CA PRO A 172 15.09 16.87 17.15
C PRO A 172 16.19 16.29 16.26
N GLU A 173 17.25 15.80 16.86
CA GLU A 173 18.40 15.20 16.15
C GLU A 173 17.98 13.96 15.38
N PHE A 174 17.22 13.04 16.01
CA PHE A 174 16.75 11.85 15.32
C PHE A 174 15.69 12.18 14.27
N ILE A 175 14.76 13.06 14.56
CA ILE A 175 13.75 13.50 13.58
C ILE A 175 14.44 14.11 12.35
N HIS A 176 15.45 14.96 12.56
CA HIS A 176 16.21 15.54 11.47
C HIS A 176 16.93 14.48 10.64
N LEU A 177 17.73 13.62 11.29
CA LEU A 177 18.45 12.52 10.66
C LEU A 177 17.51 11.64 9.82
N TYR A 178 16.42 11.17 10.42
CA TYR A 178 15.44 10.31 9.78
C TYR A 178 14.76 10.99 8.60
N SER A 179 14.41 12.27 8.73
CA SER A 179 13.76 13.04 7.67
C SER A 179 14.67 13.25 6.47
N GLU A 180 15.94 13.59 6.68
CA GLU A 180 16.91 13.77 5.60
C GLU A 180 17.16 12.46 4.85
N ILE A 181 17.39 11.35 5.57
CA ILE A 181 17.57 10.04 4.96
C ILE A 181 16.33 9.59 4.21
N SER A 182 15.14 9.80 4.79
CA SER A 182 13.89 9.50 4.12
C SER A 182 13.72 10.31 2.83
N ALA A 183 13.99 11.61 2.87
CA ALA A 183 13.88 12.48 1.70
C ALA A 183 14.80 12.05 0.55
N LEU A 184 16.03 11.65 0.86
CA LEU A 184 16.98 11.09 -0.12
C LEU A 184 16.43 9.79 -0.73
N SER A 185 15.90 8.89 0.09
CA SER A 185 15.33 7.62 -0.37
C SER A 185 14.08 7.80 -1.21
N TYR A 186 13.20 8.75 -0.84
CA TYR A 186 12.01 9.06 -1.61
C TYR A 186 12.31 9.76 -2.95
N SER A 187 13.38 10.56 -3.04
CA SER A 187 13.80 11.13 -4.32
C SER A 187 14.26 10.04 -5.30
N ASP A 188 14.96 9.01 -4.80
CA ASP A 188 15.32 7.84 -5.61
C ASP A 188 14.08 7.00 -5.97
N ARG A 189 13.15 6.79 -5.04
CA ARG A 189 11.87 6.13 -5.30
C ARG A 189 11.13 6.77 -6.47
N ASN A 190 10.92 8.05 -6.40
CA ASN A 190 10.14 8.79 -7.39
C ASN A 190 10.78 8.80 -8.77
N PHE A 191 12.06 8.55 -8.85
CA PHE A 191 12.79 8.54 -10.11
C PHE A 191 12.93 7.12 -10.70
N TYR A 192 13.18 6.10 -9.87
CA TYR A 192 13.58 4.77 -10.34
C TYR A 192 12.50 3.70 -10.19
N LEU A 193 11.57 3.82 -9.21
CA LEU A 193 10.66 2.73 -8.92
C LEU A 193 9.48 2.69 -9.89
N ALA A 194 9.24 1.48 -10.41
CA ALA A 194 8.12 1.15 -11.28
C ALA A 194 7.93 -0.38 -11.29
N ASP A 195 7.01 -0.88 -12.12
CA ASP A 195 6.87 -2.31 -12.38
C ASP A 195 8.11 -2.86 -13.11
N PRO A 196 8.88 -3.78 -12.50
CA PRO A 196 10.10 -4.31 -13.09
C PRO A 196 9.86 -5.19 -14.31
N ASP A 197 8.62 -5.58 -14.60
CA ASP A 197 8.28 -6.31 -15.83
C ASP A 197 8.23 -5.37 -17.06
N TYR A 198 8.24 -4.03 -16.83
CA TYR A 198 8.15 -2.97 -17.85
C TYR A 198 9.33 -2.01 -17.85
N VAL A 199 10.02 -1.88 -16.72
CA VAL A 199 11.08 -0.90 -16.51
C VAL A 199 12.24 -1.57 -15.78
N ASP A 200 13.46 -1.35 -16.25
CA ASP A 200 14.67 -1.81 -15.56
C ASP A 200 14.89 -0.99 -14.28
N VAL A 201 14.43 -1.54 -13.14
CA VAL A 201 14.60 -0.93 -11.82
C VAL A 201 15.94 -1.39 -11.25
N PRO A 202 16.90 -0.50 -10.98
CA PRO A 202 18.26 -0.86 -10.57
C PRO A 202 18.35 -1.23 -9.09
N VAL A 203 17.63 -2.31 -8.67
CA VAL A 203 17.48 -2.71 -7.26
C VAL A 203 18.83 -2.90 -6.57
N ASP A 204 19.72 -3.69 -7.17
CA ASP A 204 21.03 -4.00 -6.56
C ASP A 204 21.91 -2.74 -6.44
N ALA A 205 21.85 -1.87 -7.45
CA ALA A 205 22.63 -0.63 -7.42
C ALA A 205 22.08 0.40 -6.41
N LEU A 206 20.75 0.42 -6.19
CA LEU A 206 20.11 1.26 -5.16
C LEU A 206 20.43 0.77 -3.73
N LEU A 207 20.73 -0.52 -3.57
CA LEU A 207 21.13 -1.12 -2.28
C LEU A 207 22.64 -1.27 -2.13
N ASP A 208 23.44 -0.87 -3.15
CA ASP A 208 24.89 -0.91 -3.07
C ASP A 208 25.40 -0.02 -1.93
N GLU A 209 26.27 -0.57 -1.09
CA GLU A 209 26.76 0.10 0.11
C GLU A 209 27.47 1.43 -0.22
N LYS A 210 28.29 1.45 -1.26
CA LYS A 210 29.02 2.65 -1.69
C LYS A 210 28.04 3.72 -2.17
N TYR A 211 27.03 3.31 -2.95
CA TYR A 211 25.98 4.24 -3.37
C TYR A 211 25.25 4.86 -2.17
N LEU A 212 24.83 4.05 -1.21
CA LEU A 212 24.12 4.53 -0.02
C LEU A 212 24.99 5.44 0.85
N GLN A 213 26.29 5.14 0.98
CA GLN A 213 27.26 6.01 1.65
C GLN A 213 27.43 7.34 0.91
N ASP A 214 27.50 7.31 -0.42
CA ASP A 214 27.55 8.53 -1.23
C ASP A 214 26.29 9.39 -1.09
N ARG A 215 25.10 8.78 -0.89
CA ARG A 215 23.86 9.51 -0.65
C ARG A 215 23.87 10.35 0.62
N ILE A 216 24.51 9.85 1.69
CA ILE A 216 24.54 10.50 3.01
C ILE A 216 25.82 11.29 3.29
N LYS A 217 26.81 11.29 2.39
CA LYS A 217 28.12 11.92 2.63
C LYS A 217 28.07 13.42 2.95
N ASN A 218 27.02 14.10 2.48
CA ASN A 218 26.82 15.54 2.71
C ASN A 218 25.78 15.81 3.81
N PHE A 219 25.38 14.79 4.58
CA PHE A 219 24.49 14.98 5.69
C PHE A 219 25.13 15.86 6.78
N ASP A 220 24.39 16.86 7.27
CA ASP A 220 24.82 17.75 8.33
C ASP A 220 23.66 18.02 9.29
N PHE A 221 23.89 17.86 10.58
CA PHE A 221 22.87 18.12 11.61
C PHE A 221 22.40 19.57 11.71
N ASN A 222 23.14 20.51 11.13
CA ASN A 222 22.81 21.93 11.16
C ASN A 222 22.08 22.44 9.92
N PHE A 223 22.00 21.63 8.86
CA PHE A 223 21.41 22.03 7.58
C PHE A 223 20.42 20.97 7.08
N SER A 224 19.27 21.42 6.57
CA SER A 224 18.33 20.59 5.86
C SER A 224 18.48 20.75 4.35
N ASN A 225 18.53 19.62 3.64
CA ASN A 225 18.47 19.61 2.18
C ASN A 225 17.01 19.77 1.74
N ARG A 226 16.63 21.00 1.41
CA ARG A 226 15.25 21.34 1.03
C ARG A 226 14.81 20.77 -0.31
N GLU A 227 15.76 20.38 -1.16
CA GLU A 227 15.50 19.83 -2.50
C GLU A 227 16.37 18.60 -2.75
N PRO A 228 16.09 17.47 -2.05
CA PRO A 228 16.84 16.24 -2.27
C PRO A 228 16.58 15.76 -3.70
N LYS A 229 17.65 15.52 -4.45
CA LYS A 229 17.59 15.03 -5.81
C LYS A 229 17.89 13.54 -5.87
N PRO A 230 17.37 12.81 -6.88
CA PRO A 230 17.72 11.42 -7.08
C PRO A 230 19.22 11.28 -7.29
N GLY A 231 19.79 10.23 -6.73
CA GLY A 231 21.20 9.88 -6.96
C GLY A 231 21.38 9.21 -8.32
N LYS A 232 22.61 8.78 -8.60
CA LYS A 232 22.97 8.04 -9.83
C LYS A 232 23.55 6.68 -9.46
N PRO A 233 22.71 5.68 -9.21
CA PRO A 233 23.21 4.34 -8.89
C PRO A 233 23.87 3.68 -10.09
N THR A 234 23.46 4.05 -11.32
CA THR A 234 24.05 3.59 -12.58
C THR A 234 24.12 4.74 -13.58
N GLU A 235 25.02 4.65 -14.57
CA GLU A 235 25.17 5.68 -15.63
C GLU A 235 24.11 5.53 -16.76
N SER A 236 23.44 4.37 -16.85
CA SER A 236 22.65 4.01 -18.04
C SER A 236 21.15 4.35 -17.94
N ILE A 237 20.67 4.75 -16.76
CA ILE A 237 19.23 4.99 -16.53
C ILE A 237 18.99 6.49 -16.49
N ASN A 238 18.06 6.96 -17.34
CA ASN A 238 17.70 8.36 -17.44
C ASN A 238 16.17 8.50 -17.54
N PHE A 239 15.53 8.80 -16.42
CA PHE A 239 14.10 9.05 -16.31
C PHE A 239 13.82 10.51 -15.93
N SER A 240 12.56 10.89 -15.92
CA SER A 240 12.06 12.08 -15.23
C SER A 240 11.42 11.70 -13.89
N GLU A 241 11.38 12.67 -13.00
CA GLU A 241 10.81 12.50 -11.67
C GLU A 241 9.29 12.31 -11.74
N ASN A 242 8.79 11.34 -10.98
CA ASN A 242 7.36 11.11 -10.78
C ASN A 242 6.81 12.09 -9.73
N ILE A 243 5.68 12.71 -10.02
CA ILE A 243 4.93 13.51 -9.05
C ILE A 243 3.84 12.59 -8.48
N ASP A 244 4.01 12.20 -7.23
CA ASP A 244 3.11 11.30 -6.51
C ASP A 244 2.07 12.12 -5.72
N ILE A 245 0.77 11.81 -5.90
CA ILE A 245 -0.35 12.43 -5.18
C ILE A 245 -1.14 11.28 -4.51
N SER A 246 -0.52 10.62 -3.55
CA SER A 246 -1.16 9.50 -2.85
C SER A 246 -2.15 9.97 -1.78
N ARG A 247 -3.18 9.15 -1.53
CA ARG A 247 -4.17 9.31 -0.48
C ARG A 247 -4.06 8.19 0.55
N ASP A 248 -4.38 8.48 1.81
CA ASP A 248 -4.22 7.54 2.92
C ASP A 248 -5.42 6.60 3.03
N SER A 249 -5.33 5.40 2.48
CA SER A 249 -6.28 4.33 2.76
C SER A 249 -5.68 2.97 2.41
N THR A 250 -5.47 2.15 3.40
CA THR A 250 -4.85 0.81 3.23
C THR A 250 -5.12 0.01 4.49
N SER A 251 -5.08 -1.30 4.40
CA SER A 251 -5.14 -2.20 5.57
C SER A 251 -3.91 -3.09 5.61
N HIS A 252 -3.43 -3.37 6.82
CA HIS A 252 -2.35 -4.31 7.03
C HIS A 252 -2.72 -5.31 8.11
N LEU A 253 -2.32 -6.57 7.91
CA LEU A 253 -2.50 -7.64 8.90
C LEU A 253 -1.26 -8.54 8.98
N VAL A 254 -1.03 -9.08 10.15
CA VAL A 254 -0.03 -10.10 10.41
C VAL A 254 -0.70 -11.28 11.12
N ILE A 255 -0.31 -12.49 10.77
CA ILE A 255 -0.78 -13.70 11.42
C ILE A 255 0.42 -14.64 11.62
N VAL A 256 0.54 -15.20 12.80
CA VAL A 256 1.48 -16.31 13.08
C VAL A 256 0.67 -17.42 13.72
N ASP A 257 0.72 -18.61 13.15
CA ASP A 257 0.01 -19.77 13.67
C ASP A 257 0.86 -20.57 14.66
N LEU A 258 0.24 -21.59 15.27
CA LEU A 258 0.90 -22.47 16.25
C LEU A 258 2.03 -23.33 15.64
N TYR A 259 2.09 -23.41 14.33
CA TYR A 259 3.10 -24.20 13.60
C TYR A 259 4.27 -23.35 13.14
N GLY A 260 4.24 -22.03 13.40
CA GLY A 260 5.25 -21.07 12.96
C GLY A 260 5.04 -20.58 11.52
N ASN A 261 3.92 -20.90 10.86
CA ASN A 261 3.58 -20.27 9.60
C ASN A 261 3.23 -18.81 9.86
N ALA A 262 3.74 -17.93 9.01
CA ALA A 262 3.54 -16.50 9.16
C ALA A 262 3.10 -15.84 7.87
N ILE A 263 2.23 -14.85 7.98
CA ILE A 263 1.82 -13.98 6.89
C ILE A 263 1.92 -12.51 7.32
N SER A 264 2.47 -11.69 6.44
CA SER A 264 2.44 -10.22 6.53
C SER A 264 1.79 -9.73 5.24
N MET A 265 0.60 -9.15 5.33
CA MET A 265 -0.20 -8.79 4.16
C MET A 265 -0.69 -7.35 4.25
N THR A 266 -0.40 -6.58 3.22
CA THR A 266 -0.96 -5.24 3.00
C THR A 266 -1.93 -5.30 1.82
N SER A 267 -3.12 -4.73 1.99
CA SER A 267 -4.19 -4.73 0.97
C SER A 267 -4.85 -3.36 0.92
N THR A 268 -5.18 -2.90 -0.27
CA THR A 268 -5.76 -1.58 -0.49
C THR A 268 -6.73 -1.58 -1.66
N ILE A 269 -7.55 -0.54 -1.72
CA ILE A 269 -8.30 -0.09 -2.90
C ILE A 269 -7.91 1.34 -3.27
N GLU A 270 -6.75 1.79 -2.80
CA GLU A 270 -6.09 3.10 -2.85
C GLU A 270 -6.84 4.13 -2.01
N GLY A 271 -7.74 4.95 -2.56
CA GLY A 271 -8.45 5.98 -1.82
C GLY A 271 -9.52 5.46 -0.85
N PRO A 272 -9.97 6.25 0.14
CA PRO A 272 -11.12 5.93 0.96
C PRO A 272 -12.35 5.66 0.08
N PHE A 273 -12.84 4.43 0.07
CA PHE A 273 -13.89 3.90 -0.82
C PHE A 273 -13.49 3.83 -2.31
N GLY A 274 -12.22 3.80 -2.63
CA GLY A 274 -11.70 3.60 -3.99
C GLY A 274 -12.22 4.63 -4.99
N SER A 275 -12.67 4.16 -6.15
CA SER A 275 -13.26 4.99 -7.21
C SER A 275 -14.67 5.50 -6.91
N HIS A 276 -15.25 5.14 -5.78
CA HIS A 276 -16.67 5.34 -5.40
C HIS A 276 -17.68 4.53 -6.24
N LEU A 277 -17.23 3.78 -7.24
CA LEU A 277 -18.06 2.82 -7.97
C LEU A 277 -18.25 1.55 -7.13
N MET A 278 -19.44 0.98 -7.18
CA MET A 278 -19.76 -0.23 -6.43
C MET A 278 -20.34 -1.29 -7.37
N ALA A 279 -19.80 -2.50 -7.33
CA ALA A 279 -20.25 -3.64 -8.13
C ALA A 279 -20.42 -4.87 -7.23
N GLY A 280 -21.49 -5.63 -7.38
CA GLY A 280 -21.70 -6.86 -6.62
C GLY A 280 -21.57 -6.71 -5.11
N GLY A 281 -21.85 -5.53 -4.57
CA GLY A 281 -21.81 -5.22 -3.15
C GLY A 281 -20.44 -4.78 -2.62
N PHE A 282 -19.41 -4.59 -3.46
CA PHE A 282 -18.10 -4.11 -3.04
C PHE A 282 -17.65 -2.88 -3.85
N MET A 283 -16.79 -2.06 -3.21
CA MET A 283 -16.24 -0.88 -3.85
C MET A 283 -15.10 -1.26 -4.81
N LEU A 284 -15.04 -0.62 -5.97
CA LEU A 284 -13.94 -0.75 -6.92
C LEU A 284 -12.79 0.17 -6.52
N ASN A 285 -11.56 -0.29 -6.73
CA ASN A 285 -10.36 0.50 -6.46
C ASN A 285 -10.21 1.69 -7.42
N ASN A 286 -9.29 2.60 -7.09
CA ASN A 286 -8.80 3.67 -7.96
C ASN A 286 -7.27 3.63 -8.11
N GLU A 287 -6.67 2.44 -8.10
CA GLU A 287 -5.21 2.22 -8.14
C GLU A 287 -4.51 2.85 -9.37
N LEU A 288 -5.23 3.16 -10.43
CA LEU A 288 -4.67 3.88 -11.57
C LEU A 288 -4.13 5.27 -11.20
N THR A 289 -4.60 5.85 -10.10
CA THR A 289 -4.10 7.14 -9.60
C THR A 289 -2.70 7.05 -8.98
N ASP A 290 -2.19 5.84 -8.72
CA ASP A 290 -0.82 5.60 -8.29
C ASP A 290 0.21 5.64 -9.44
N PHE A 291 -0.25 5.66 -10.69
CA PHE A 291 0.62 5.99 -11.83
C PHE A 291 0.92 7.49 -11.88
N SER A 292 2.04 7.83 -12.53
CA SER A 292 2.32 9.22 -12.88
C SER A 292 1.24 9.79 -13.79
N PHE A 293 0.72 10.97 -13.47
CA PHE A 293 -0.22 11.71 -14.35
C PHE A 293 0.44 12.24 -15.61
N LEU A 294 1.77 12.33 -15.63
CA LEU A 294 2.54 12.72 -16.81
C LEU A 294 3.38 11.53 -17.26
N PRO A 295 3.22 11.05 -18.52
CA PRO A 295 4.01 9.94 -19.03
C PRO A 295 5.48 10.32 -19.30
N GLU A 296 5.72 11.61 -19.53
CA GLU A 296 7.05 12.20 -19.76
C GLU A 296 7.12 13.61 -19.20
N TYR A 297 8.32 14.05 -18.86
CA TYR A 297 8.63 15.42 -18.45
C TYR A 297 10.02 15.78 -18.97
N ASP A 298 10.20 17.00 -19.52
CA ASP A 298 11.44 17.50 -20.14
C ASP A 298 12.03 16.56 -21.21
N GLY A 299 11.17 15.88 -21.97
CA GLY A 299 11.58 14.95 -23.03
C GLY A 299 12.10 13.59 -22.54
N LEU A 300 12.00 13.31 -21.25
CA LEU A 300 12.34 12.03 -20.65
C LEU A 300 11.08 11.32 -20.13
N GLN A 301 11.04 10.01 -20.31
CA GLN A 301 9.94 9.19 -19.81
C GLN A 301 9.97 9.10 -18.28
N VAL A 302 8.79 9.08 -17.65
CA VAL A 302 8.67 8.75 -16.23
C VAL A 302 8.63 7.23 -16.07
N ALA A 303 9.42 6.70 -15.13
CA ALA A 303 9.48 5.25 -14.88
C ALA A 303 8.09 4.68 -14.56
N ASN A 304 7.33 5.35 -13.69
CA ASN A 304 5.98 4.97 -13.27
C ASN A 304 4.86 5.53 -14.18
N ARG A 305 5.13 5.76 -15.47
CA ARG A 305 4.07 6.12 -16.44
C ARG A 305 3.07 4.99 -16.64
N VAL A 306 1.83 5.32 -16.96
CA VAL A 306 0.80 4.32 -17.26
C VAL A 306 1.10 3.59 -18.58
N GLU A 307 0.99 2.27 -18.56
CA GLU A 307 1.09 1.39 -19.72
C GLU A 307 0.11 0.22 -19.57
N ALA A 308 -0.38 -0.33 -20.69
CA ALA A 308 -1.30 -1.46 -20.67
C ALA A 308 -0.67 -2.69 -19.98
N GLY A 309 -1.37 -3.28 -19.01
CA GLY A 309 -0.92 -4.44 -18.23
C GLY A 309 0.11 -4.15 -17.14
N LYS A 310 0.67 -2.96 -17.08
CA LYS A 310 1.64 -2.53 -16.05
C LYS A 310 0.96 -2.31 -14.70
N ARG A 311 1.68 -2.63 -13.63
CA ARG A 311 1.28 -2.33 -12.25
C ARG A 311 1.80 -0.98 -11.82
N PRO A 312 1.01 -0.19 -11.08
CA PRO A 312 1.49 1.07 -10.53
C PRO A 312 2.54 0.85 -9.44
N LEU A 313 3.33 1.87 -9.18
CA LEU A 313 4.18 1.99 -8.01
C LEU A 313 3.33 1.93 -6.74
N SER A 314 3.79 1.20 -5.74
CA SER A 314 3.12 1.09 -4.44
C SER A 314 4.07 1.39 -3.28
N SER A 315 3.54 2.03 -2.24
CA SER A 315 4.27 2.21 -0.97
C SER A 315 4.03 1.07 0.03
N MET A 316 3.16 0.13 -0.28
CA MET A 316 2.91 -1.04 0.57
C MET A 316 4.21 -1.82 0.80
N SER A 317 4.52 -2.05 2.07
CA SER A 317 5.80 -2.63 2.51
C SER A 317 5.58 -3.70 3.59
N PRO A 318 4.82 -4.78 3.31
CA PRO A 318 4.73 -5.89 4.25
C PRO A 318 6.12 -6.47 4.45
N THR A 319 6.55 -6.59 5.72
CA THR A 319 7.92 -6.94 6.07
C THR A 319 7.95 -8.06 7.10
N MET A 320 8.89 -8.98 6.92
CA MET A 320 9.27 -10.01 7.88
C MET A 320 10.71 -9.80 8.33
N ILE A 321 10.95 -9.94 9.60
CA ILE A 321 12.26 -9.80 10.23
C ILE A 321 12.67 -11.14 10.79
N PHE A 322 13.84 -11.61 10.38
CA PHE A 322 14.40 -12.88 10.85
C PHE A 322 15.65 -12.62 11.69
N ASP A 323 15.82 -13.43 12.73
CA ASP A 323 17.04 -13.44 13.53
C ASP A 323 18.21 -14.08 12.75
N LYS A 324 19.40 -14.03 13.33
CA LYS A 324 20.63 -14.64 12.76
C LYS A 324 20.55 -16.16 12.56
N ASN A 325 19.58 -16.82 13.16
CA ASN A 325 19.36 -18.27 13.03
C ASN A 325 18.28 -18.58 11.98
N GLY A 326 17.68 -17.55 11.36
CA GLY A 326 16.60 -17.69 10.41
C GLY A 326 15.21 -17.88 11.02
N ASN A 327 15.05 -17.67 12.34
CA ASN A 327 13.75 -17.70 12.97
C ASN A 327 13.02 -16.37 12.78
N ILE A 328 11.71 -16.39 12.70
CA ILE A 328 10.91 -15.17 12.67
C ILE A 328 11.09 -14.42 14.00
N HIS A 329 11.62 -13.22 13.93
CA HIS A 329 11.71 -12.30 15.06
C HIS A 329 10.43 -11.45 15.18
N SER A 330 10.01 -10.82 14.08
CA SER A 330 8.79 -10.01 14.03
C SER A 330 8.27 -9.82 12.61
N LEU A 331 7.02 -9.41 12.51
CA LEU A 331 6.36 -9.02 11.28
C LEU A 331 5.82 -7.61 11.45
N THR A 332 5.90 -6.81 10.40
CA THR A 332 5.40 -5.44 10.41
C THR A 332 4.89 -5.01 9.05
N GLY A 333 4.09 -3.97 9.05
CA GLY A 333 3.55 -3.27 7.92
C GLY A 333 2.60 -2.18 8.42
N SER A 334 2.06 -1.39 7.53
CA SER A 334 1.20 -0.27 7.91
C SER A 334 0.21 0.10 6.82
N PRO A 335 -0.95 0.66 7.13
CA PRO A 335 -1.67 1.57 6.25
C PRO A 335 -0.97 2.95 6.23
N GLY A 336 -1.36 3.85 5.30
CA GLY A 336 -0.89 5.24 5.32
C GLY A 336 -0.42 5.82 3.99
N GLY A 337 -0.86 5.27 2.85
CA GLY A 337 -0.46 5.78 1.52
C GLY A 337 1.05 5.83 1.37
N THR A 338 1.59 6.94 0.86
CA THR A 338 3.04 7.15 0.70
C THR A 338 3.80 7.10 2.03
N SER A 339 3.16 7.41 3.15
CA SER A 339 3.78 7.39 4.48
C SER A 339 4.07 5.98 5.00
N ILE A 340 3.50 4.93 4.41
CA ILE A 340 3.71 3.52 4.81
C ILE A 340 5.18 3.17 4.95
N ILE A 341 5.99 3.57 3.98
CA ILE A 341 7.44 3.31 3.96
C ILE A 341 8.10 3.85 5.25
N GLY A 342 7.83 5.11 5.56
CA GLY A 342 8.34 5.76 6.77
C GLY A 342 7.83 5.12 8.05
N TYR A 343 6.56 4.72 8.09
CA TYR A 343 5.97 4.06 9.27
C TYR A 343 6.60 2.68 9.51
N VAL A 344 6.79 1.89 8.44
CA VAL A 344 7.43 0.57 8.52
C VAL A 344 8.89 0.70 8.94
N ALA A 345 9.67 1.58 8.29
CA ALA A 345 11.07 1.80 8.66
C ALA A 345 11.21 2.22 10.13
N LYS A 346 10.38 3.18 10.60
CA LYS A 346 10.39 3.61 12.00
C LYS A 346 10.02 2.49 12.97
N SER A 347 9.04 1.65 12.62
CA SER A 347 8.67 0.51 13.46
C SER A 347 9.81 -0.50 13.57
N ILE A 348 10.55 -0.77 12.50
CA ILE A 348 11.74 -1.63 12.51
C ILE A 348 12.83 -1.03 13.42
N ILE A 349 13.10 0.26 13.31
CA ILE A 349 14.03 0.97 14.18
C ILE A 349 13.61 0.85 15.65
N GLY A 350 12.32 1.04 15.93
CA GLY A 350 11.76 0.87 17.28
C GLY A 350 12.04 -0.50 17.87
N LEU A 351 11.82 -1.55 17.07
CA LEU A 351 12.04 -2.93 17.48
C LEU A 351 13.51 -3.28 17.66
N LEU A 352 14.39 -2.85 16.74
CA LEU A 352 15.76 -3.35 16.65
C LEU A 352 16.81 -2.42 17.25
N ASP A 353 16.68 -1.10 17.06
CA ASP A 353 17.64 -0.14 17.63
C ASP A 353 17.27 0.27 19.07
N TRP A 354 15.99 0.52 19.34
CA TRP A 354 15.54 0.93 20.67
C TRP A 354 15.00 -0.22 21.52
N GLU A 355 15.00 -1.45 21.00
CA GLU A 355 14.58 -2.67 21.72
C GLU A 355 13.17 -2.54 22.35
N MET A 356 12.28 -1.81 21.67
CA MET A 356 10.91 -1.60 22.09
C MET A 356 10.05 -2.83 21.86
N SER A 357 9.04 -3.03 22.70
CA SER A 357 7.96 -3.95 22.37
C SER A 357 7.20 -3.47 21.11
N PRO A 358 6.51 -4.34 20.39
CA PRO A 358 5.72 -3.94 19.21
C PRO A 358 4.73 -2.81 19.50
N GLN A 359 4.07 -2.84 20.68
CA GLN A 359 3.12 -1.80 21.08
C GLN A 359 3.81 -0.46 21.34
N GLU A 360 4.98 -0.45 21.95
CA GLU A 360 5.76 0.77 22.15
C GLU A 360 6.23 1.35 20.82
N ALA A 361 6.74 0.50 19.92
CA ALA A 361 7.24 0.94 18.60
C ALA A 361 6.15 1.64 17.76
N ILE A 362 4.91 1.11 17.77
CA ILE A 362 3.79 1.74 17.04
C ILE A 362 3.21 2.96 17.75
N ASN A 363 3.39 3.08 19.08
CA ASN A 363 2.91 4.24 19.86
C ASN A 363 3.83 5.47 19.74
N VAL A 364 5.06 5.32 19.26
CA VAL A 364 5.93 6.47 18.98
C VAL A 364 5.27 7.34 17.90
N PRO A 365 5.14 8.67 18.11
CA PRO A 365 4.57 9.56 17.12
C PRO A 365 5.23 9.41 15.76
N HIS A 366 4.41 9.39 14.71
CA HIS A 366 4.90 9.32 13.35
C HIS A 366 5.36 10.69 12.85
N TYR A 367 6.44 10.69 12.11
CA TYR A 367 6.93 11.78 11.28
C TYR A 367 7.44 11.15 10.00
N THR A 368 7.06 11.69 8.87
CA THR A 368 7.46 11.18 7.55
C THR A 368 7.77 12.33 6.61
N VAL A 369 8.63 12.05 5.65
CA VAL A 369 8.85 12.89 4.49
C VAL A 369 8.53 11.99 3.30
N SER A 370 7.41 12.23 2.66
CA SER A 370 6.97 11.46 1.50
C SER A 370 7.02 12.27 0.21
N TYR A 371 7.30 13.57 0.30
CA TYR A 371 7.31 14.49 -0.82
C TYR A 371 8.52 15.42 -0.76
N THR A 372 9.16 15.63 -1.90
CA THR A 372 10.35 16.46 -2.00
C THR A 372 10.05 17.98 -2.11
N HIS A 373 8.81 18.36 -2.36
CA HIS A 373 8.38 19.75 -2.36
C HIS A 373 7.40 20.01 -1.23
N LEU A 374 7.89 20.63 -0.16
CA LEU A 374 7.04 21.23 0.86
C LEU A 374 6.28 22.41 0.24
N THR A 375 5.12 22.14 -0.36
CA THR A 375 4.07 23.14 -0.41
C THR A 375 3.33 23.07 0.92
N LEU A 376 3.78 23.85 1.88
CA LEU A 376 2.94 24.20 3.01
C LEU A 376 1.74 24.97 2.47
N PRO A 377 0.52 24.69 2.98
CA PRO A 377 -0.69 25.40 2.58
C PRO A 377 -0.60 26.88 2.90
#